data_08675263849876d105a96db81f43cd57
#
_entry.id   08675263849876d105a96db81f43cd57
#
_cell.length_a   1.000
_cell.length_b   1.000
_cell.length_c   1.000
_cell.angle_alpha   90.00
_cell.angle_beta   90.00
_cell.angle_gamma   90.00
#
_symmetry.space_group_name_H-M   'P 1'
#
loop_
_entity.id
_entity.type
_entity.pdbx_description
1 polymer ?
#
loop_
_entity_poly.entity_id
_entity_poly.type
_entity_poly.pdbx_seq_one_letter_code
_entity_poly.pdbx_strand_id
1 'polypeptide(L)'
;MTSRWVRLQAVAVSGSACEGLLLAALPLLAVSITTDPREVSLVNVFGQAPWLLLSLFAGVLIDRVRRTTVLAWAYAVQVGTALVLGAITTAGALTLPALLVIAFVITSAQVLGDGASGALVPELVAPDRLAHANARLTVIDRGVVQFIVPPATGFLIAVGTGAPAWLAAAFALVALVLARRIPSESIVAARTHPLRDLSAGLTHLVRTPLLRSITINVALGSFAASASSSMLVLYATQILHVGSVGYGLLLACLAVGWVLSSFVVQRIVDRLGYSWSMRLAQGLGAVSPLLLAVLPPWPPLIGAVLVFMTSTVLVWNVCSQSSRQRFTPAPLLGRVLTSHRALAWGLTPLGALTGGLVAAHWSLRGVWVMVAAIQAMSAVLVWFQLSPEAFRRTEELAAAAA
;
A
#
# COMPACT_ATOMS: atom_id res chain seq x y z
N MET A 1 10.95 28.05 -4.47
CA MET A 1 11.20 26.61 -4.16
C MET A 1 12.69 26.37 -4.26
N THR A 2 13.31 25.80 -3.24
CA THR A 2 14.76 25.54 -3.23
C THR A 2 15.12 24.46 -4.24
N SER A 3 16.29 24.54 -4.86
CA SER A 3 16.79 23.51 -5.79
C SER A 3 16.86 22.11 -5.13
N ARG A 4 17.02 22.06 -3.81
CA ARG A 4 17.04 20.84 -2.99
C ARG A 4 15.66 20.14 -2.98
N TRP A 5 14.59 20.91 -2.82
CA TRP A 5 13.20 20.40 -2.83
C TRP A 5 12.83 19.83 -4.21
N VAL A 6 13.20 20.51 -5.30
CA VAL A 6 12.95 20.00 -6.66
C VAL A 6 13.70 18.68 -6.90
N ARG A 7 14.94 18.55 -6.38
CA ARG A 7 15.68 17.29 -6.47
C ARG A 7 15.01 16.17 -5.70
N LEU A 8 14.49 16.41 -4.48
CA LEU A 8 13.75 15.38 -3.73
C LEU A 8 12.49 14.94 -4.47
N GLN A 9 11.78 15.86 -5.12
CA GLN A 9 10.63 15.49 -5.96
C GLN A 9 11.03 14.65 -7.17
N ALA A 10 12.14 14.96 -7.82
CA ALA A 10 12.66 14.16 -8.93
C ALA A 10 13.11 12.76 -8.46
N VAL A 11 13.72 12.67 -7.27
CA VAL A 11 14.00 11.38 -6.61
C VAL A 11 12.72 10.62 -6.37
N ALA A 12 11.66 11.27 -5.84
CA ALA A 12 10.37 10.62 -5.59
C ALA A 12 9.74 10.10 -6.89
N VAL A 13 9.70 10.90 -7.96
CA VAL A 13 9.16 10.45 -9.27
C VAL A 13 9.92 9.23 -9.78
N SER A 14 11.26 9.27 -9.78
CA SER A 14 12.08 8.17 -10.27
C SER A 14 11.97 6.93 -9.37
N GLY A 15 11.96 7.12 -8.05
CA GLY A 15 11.77 6.03 -7.09
C GLY A 15 10.40 5.36 -7.24
N SER A 16 9.33 6.15 -7.31
CA SER A 16 7.97 5.63 -7.53
C SER A 16 7.83 4.93 -8.88
N ALA A 17 8.53 5.39 -9.92
CA ALA A 17 8.54 4.69 -11.22
C ALA A 17 9.24 3.31 -11.12
N CYS A 18 10.38 3.25 -10.45
CA CYS A 18 11.07 1.97 -10.16
C CYS A 18 10.17 1.02 -9.38
N GLU A 19 9.59 1.50 -8.28
CA GLU A 19 8.69 0.74 -7.42
C GLU A 19 7.48 0.19 -8.19
N GLY A 20 6.76 1.05 -8.88
CA GLY A 20 5.57 0.66 -9.63
C GLY A 20 5.87 -0.39 -10.71
N LEU A 21 7.00 -0.26 -11.43
CA LEU A 21 7.44 -1.25 -12.42
C LEU A 21 7.65 -2.62 -11.78
N LEU A 22 8.32 -2.67 -10.64
CA LEU A 22 8.62 -3.93 -9.95
C LEU A 22 7.38 -4.53 -9.28
N LEU A 23 6.56 -3.72 -8.61
CA LEU A 23 5.31 -4.20 -8.00
C LEU A 23 4.34 -4.80 -9.01
N ALA A 24 4.24 -4.23 -10.21
CA ALA A 24 3.39 -4.77 -11.27
C ALA A 24 4.04 -5.95 -12.00
N ALA A 25 5.38 -5.99 -12.12
CA ALA A 25 6.11 -7.05 -12.81
C ALA A 25 6.21 -8.33 -11.99
N LEU A 26 6.48 -8.25 -10.68
CA LEU A 26 6.72 -9.43 -9.83
C LEU A 26 5.60 -10.48 -9.89
N PRO A 27 4.30 -10.15 -9.80
CA PRO A 27 3.23 -11.13 -9.95
C PRO A 27 3.17 -11.75 -11.35
N LEU A 28 3.40 -10.97 -12.41
CA LEU A 28 3.43 -11.46 -13.79
C LEU A 28 4.62 -12.40 -14.03
N LEU A 29 5.77 -12.09 -13.47
CA LEU A 29 6.96 -12.97 -13.51
C LEU A 29 6.72 -14.25 -12.69
N ALA A 30 6.02 -14.18 -11.57
CA ALA A 30 5.65 -15.37 -10.81
C ALA A 30 4.80 -16.35 -11.63
N VAL A 31 3.78 -15.83 -12.33
CA VAL A 31 2.89 -16.66 -13.17
C VAL A 31 3.61 -17.23 -14.41
N SER A 32 4.71 -16.62 -14.86
CA SER A 32 5.54 -17.19 -15.93
C SER A 32 6.39 -18.40 -15.45
N ILE A 33 6.59 -18.56 -14.13
CA ILE A 33 7.38 -19.65 -13.54
C ILE A 33 6.43 -20.76 -13.05
N THR A 34 5.32 -20.39 -12.42
CA THR A 34 4.41 -21.34 -11.78
C THR A 34 2.96 -20.89 -11.88
N THR A 35 2.06 -21.87 -11.96
CA THR A 35 0.61 -21.63 -11.89
C THR A 35 0.00 -22.05 -10.55
N ASP A 36 0.83 -22.57 -9.60
CA ASP A 36 0.38 -22.92 -8.26
C ASP A 36 0.05 -21.66 -7.45
N PRO A 37 -1.20 -21.48 -7.01
CA PRO A 37 -1.60 -20.32 -6.23
C PRO A 37 -0.80 -20.12 -4.93
N ARG A 38 -0.33 -21.22 -4.31
CA ARG A 38 0.48 -21.16 -3.09
C ARG A 38 1.81 -20.49 -3.38
N GLU A 39 2.49 -20.89 -4.44
CA GLU A 39 3.78 -20.35 -4.85
C GLU A 39 3.67 -18.90 -5.30
N VAL A 40 2.64 -18.56 -6.08
CA VAL A 40 2.38 -17.17 -6.50
C VAL A 40 2.09 -16.28 -5.30
N SER A 41 1.35 -16.77 -4.29
CA SER A 41 1.06 -16.00 -3.07
C SER A 41 2.32 -15.66 -2.26
N LEU A 42 3.34 -16.55 -2.28
CA LEU A 42 4.60 -16.30 -1.57
C LEU A 42 5.32 -15.04 -2.06
N VAL A 43 5.19 -14.68 -3.33
CA VAL A 43 5.78 -13.42 -3.85
C VAL A 43 5.20 -12.21 -3.11
N ASN A 44 3.90 -12.21 -2.85
CA ASN A 44 3.24 -11.17 -2.06
C ASN A 44 3.64 -11.23 -0.58
N VAL A 45 3.74 -12.43 0.01
CA VAL A 45 4.19 -12.61 1.40
C VAL A 45 5.59 -12.03 1.59
N PHE A 46 6.55 -12.41 0.72
CA PHE A 46 7.94 -11.92 0.79
C PHE A 46 8.04 -10.44 0.43
N GLY A 47 7.21 -9.96 -0.48
CA GLY A 47 7.11 -8.53 -0.81
C GLY A 47 6.49 -7.67 0.29
N GLN A 48 5.70 -8.23 1.22
CA GLN A 48 5.09 -7.48 2.32
C GLN A 48 5.80 -7.67 3.65
N ALA A 49 6.52 -8.79 3.83
CA ALA A 49 7.23 -9.10 5.06
C ALA A 49 8.21 -8.01 5.55
N PRO A 50 8.98 -7.32 4.68
CA PRO A 50 9.88 -6.26 5.13
C PRO A 50 9.16 -5.10 5.82
N TRP A 51 7.96 -4.74 5.40
CA TRP A 51 7.18 -3.69 6.05
C TRP A 51 6.86 -4.03 7.50
N LEU A 52 6.55 -5.29 7.78
CA LEU A 52 6.28 -5.76 9.13
C LEU A 52 7.57 -5.89 9.96
N LEU A 53 8.61 -6.49 9.37
CA LEU A 53 9.83 -6.86 10.10
C LEU A 53 10.79 -5.68 10.26
N LEU A 54 10.93 -4.82 9.24
CA LEU A 54 12.00 -3.84 9.18
C LEU A 54 11.55 -2.40 9.49
N SER A 55 10.27 -2.08 9.48
CA SER A 55 9.80 -0.69 9.64
C SER A 55 10.27 -0.04 10.96
N LEU A 56 10.33 -0.79 12.06
CA LEU A 56 10.83 -0.31 13.36
C LEU A 56 12.35 -0.10 13.32
N PHE A 57 13.09 -1.02 12.71
CA PHE A 57 14.55 -0.93 12.60
C PHE A 57 14.96 0.16 11.61
N ALA A 58 14.21 0.34 10.54
CA ALA A 58 14.41 1.40 9.57
C ALA A 58 14.37 2.79 10.23
N GLY A 59 13.40 3.04 11.11
CA GLY A 59 13.31 4.27 11.88
C GLY A 59 14.57 4.54 12.70
N VAL A 60 15.05 3.54 13.45
CA VAL A 60 16.28 3.66 14.24
C VAL A 60 17.52 3.92 13.36
N LEU A 61 17.61 3.28 12.21
CA LEU A 61 18.72 3.48 11.28
C LEU A 61 18.72 4.90 10.68
N ILE A 62 17.54 5.37 10.27
CA ILE A 62 17.35 6.72 9.70
C ILE A 62 17.69 7.83 10.72
N ASP A 63 17.44 7.56 12.00
CA ASP A 63 17.77 8.49 13.09
C ASP A 63 19.27 8.52 13.42
N ARG A 64 20.01 7.47 13.10
CA ARG A 64 21.46 7.35 13.43
C ARG A 64 22.39 7.67 12.26
N VAL A 65 21.91 7.58 11.03
CA VAL A 65 22.69 7.77 9.81
C VAL A 65 22.13 8.96 9.05
N ARG A 66 23.00 9.66 8.31
CA ARG A 66 22.55 10.75 7.43
C ARG A 66 21.45 10.27 6.50
N ARG A 67 20.29 10.92 6.52
CA ARG A 67 19.10 10.55 5.77
C ARG A 67 19.35 10.40 4.27
N THR A 68 20.19 11.27 3.69
CA THR A 68 20.61 11.18 2.27
C THR A 68 21.49 9.97 2.00
N THR A 69 22.29 9.51 2.98
CA THR A 69 23.10 8.29 2.85
C THR A 69 22.21 7.06 2.86
N VAL A 70 21.22 7.00 3.79
CA VAL A 70 20.24 5.90 3.83
C VAL A 70 19.43 5.84 2.53
N LEU A 71 18.98 7.00 2.03
CA LEU A 71 18.27 7.11 0.77
C LEU A 71 19.11 6.64 -0.42
N ALA A 72 20.39 7.01 -0.46
CA ALA A 72 21.32 6.56 -1.50
C ALA A 72 21.60 5.05 -1.42
N TRP A 73 21.73 4.47 -0.23
CA TRP A 73 21.87 3.02 -0.05
C TRP A 73 20.63 2.28 -0.53
N ALA A 74 19.44 2.76 -0.17
CA ALA A 74 18.19 2.16 -0.62
C ALA A 74 18.13 2.09 -2.15
N TYR A 75 18.42 3.19 -2.85
CA TYR A 75 18.43 3.18 -4.31
C TYR A 75 19.60 2.38 -4.92
N ALA A 76 20.77 2.33 -4.28
CA ALA A 76 21.87 1.49 -4.74
C ALA A 76 21.49 -0.01 -4.70
N VAL A 77 20.81 -0.44 -3.63
CA VAL A 77 20.29 -1.81 -3.50
C VAL A 77 19.20 -2.05 -4.57
N GLN A 78 18.28 -1.11 -4.79
CA GLN A 78 17.27 -1.23 -5.83
C GLN A 78 17.88 -1.34 -7.23
N VAL A 79 18.91 -0.53 -7.56
CA VAL A 79 19.65 -0.65 -8.83
C VAL A 79 20.23 -2.05 -8.99
N GLY A 80 21.02 -2.51 -8.02
CA GLY A 80 21.67 -3.82 -8.08
C GLY A 80 20.67 -4.97 -8.23
N THR A 81 19.60 -4.92 -7.44
CA THR A 81 18.55 -5.96 -7.46
C THR A 81 17.75 -5.94 -8.75
N ALA A 82 17.40 -4.76 -9.28
CA ALA A 82 16.70 -4.64 -10.55
C ALA A 82 17.56 -5.09 -11.75
N LEU A 83 18.89 -4.79 -11.74
CA LEU A 83 19.84 -5.31 -12.73
C LEU A 83 19.94 -6.83 -12.69
N VAL A 84 20.05 -7.43 -11.50
CA VAL A 84 20.05 -8.89 -11.33
C VAL A 84 18.74 -9.48 -11.85
N LEU A 85 17.59 -8.92 -11.47
CA LEU A 85 16.30 -9.38 -11.96
C LEU A 85 16.22 -9.31 -13.48
N GLY A 86 16.61 -8.18 -14.07
CA GLY A 86 16.65 -8.01 -15.53
C GLY A 86 17.55 -9.05 -16.21
N ALA A 87 18.74 -9.27 -15.69
CA ALA A 87 19.70 -10.22 -16.25
C ALA A 87 19.20 -11.67 -16.19
N ILE A 88 18.75 -12.14 -15.01
CA ILE A 88 18.28 -13.53 -14.86
C ILE A 88 16.97 -13.78 -15.64
N THR A 89 16.12 -12.76 -15.77
CA THR A 89 14.87 -12.88 -16.52
C THR A 89 15.13 -12.93 -18.03
N THR A 90 16.00 -12.06 -18.54
CA THR A 90 16.37 -12.08 -19.97
C THR A 90 17.16 -13.32 -20.36
N ALA A 91 17.95 -13.89 -19.43
CA ALA A 91 18.65 -15.15 -19.64
C ALA A 91 17.74 -16.39 -19.53
N GLY A 92 16.46 -16.23 -19.19
CA GLY A 92 15.55 -17.37 -18.95
C GLY A 92 15.90 -18.21 -17.72
N ALA A 93 16.72 -17.67 -16.81
CA ALA A 93 17.20 -18.34 -15.61
C ALA A 93 16.44 -17.95 -14.33
N LEU A 94 15.29 -17.27 -14.45
CA LEU A 94 14.50 -16.86 -13.32
C LEU A 94 13.85 -18.06 -12.63
N THR A 95 14.08 -18.17 -11.32
CA THR A 95 13.51 -19.22 -10.47
C THR A 95 12.65 -18.60 -9.38
N LEU A 96 11.68 -19.36 -8.85
CA LEU A 96 10.83 -18.87 -7.78
C LEU A 96 11.63 -18.43 -6.52
N PRO A 97 12.59 -19.20 -6.00
CA PRO A 97 13.39 -18.74 -4.85
C PRO A 97 14.13 -17.42 -5.12
N ALA A 98 14.69 -17.25 -6.32
CA ALA A 98 15.33 -16.00 -6.69
C ALA A 98 14.34 -14.83 -6.70
N LEU A 99 13.13 -15.04 -7.24
CA LEU A 99 12.06 -14.05 -7.25
C LEU A 99 11.62 -13.64 -5.83
N LEU A 100 11.50 -14.61 -4.91
CA LEU A 100 11.14 -14.35 -3.51
C LEU A 100 12.20 -13.51 -2.80
N VAL A 101 13.49 -13.88 -2.96
CA VAL A 101 14.61 -13.10 -2.39
C VAL A 101 14.63 -11.67 -2.96
N ILE A 102 14.45 -11.53 -4.27
CA ILE A 102 14.40 -10.24 -4.95
C ILE A 102 13.25 -9.40 -4.42
N ALA A 103 12.03 -9.96 -4.30
CA ALA A 103 10.87 -9.27 -3.75
C ALA A 103 11.14 -8.75 -2.32
N PHE A 104 11.75 -9.58 -1.48
CA PHE A 104 12.11 -9.21 -0.12
C PHE A 104 13.16 -8.08 -0.07
N VAL A 105 14.24 -8.20 -0.87
CA VAL A 105 15.34 -7.22 -0.88
C VAL A 105 14.88 -5.87 -1.42
N ILE A 106 14.10 -5.86 -2.52
CA ILE A 106 13.56 -4.62 -3.09
C ILE A 106 12.67 -3.90 -2.09
N THR A 107 11.75 -4.61 -1.46
CA THR A 107 10.85 -4.00 -0.47
C THR A 107 11.58 -3.57 0.80
N SER A 108 12.63 -4.30 1.20
CA SER A 108 13.50 -3.86 2.31
C SER A 108 14.17 -2.53 2.01
N ALA A 109 14.70 -2.37 0.80
CA ALA A 109 15.27 -1.12 0.34
C ALA A 109 14.21 0.01 0.24
N GLN A 110 12.99 -0.33 -0.20
CA GLN A 110 11.87 0.61 -0.27
C GLN A 110 11.50 1.14 1.12
N VAL A 111 11.36 0.28 2.13
CA VAL A 111 11.05 0.69 3.52
C VAL A 111 12.06 1.72 4.03
N LEU A 112 13.36 1.52 3.72
CA LEU A 112 14.42 2.47 4.07
C LEU A 112 14.33 3.77 3.26
N GLY A 113 14.07 3.66 1.97
CA GLY A 113 13.96 4.81 1.05
C GLY A 113 12.80 5.73 1.42
N ASP A 114 11.62 5.16 1.66
CA ASP A 114 10.40 5.90 2.03
C ASP A 114 10.56 6.58 3.39
N GLY A 115 11.13 5.86 4.36
CA GLY A 115 11.42 6.43 5.67
C GLY A 115 12.41 7.59 5.59
N ALA A 116 13.51 7.43 4.86
CA ALA A 116 14.52 8.47 4.68
C ALA A 116 14.00 9.67 3.89
N SER A 117 13.22 9.43 2.83
CA SER A 117 12.58 10.49 2.01
C SER A 117 11.59 11.29 2.86
N GLY A 118 10.72 10.64 3.63
CA GLY A 118 9.79 11.30 4.54
C GLY A 118 10.48 12.14 5.61
N ALA A 119 11.57 11.62 6.16
CA ALA A 119 12.37 12.33 7.16
C ALA A 119 13.13 13.54 6.60
N LEU A 120 13.44 13.59 5.30
CA LEU A 120 14.08 14.73 4.64
C LEU A 120 13.13 15.92 4.41
N VAL A 121 11.82 15.71 4.33
CA VAL A 121 10.87 16.79 4.01
C VAL A 121 10.98 17.97 4.98
N PRO A 122 11.00 17.78 6.32
CA PRO A 122 11.13 18.90 7.26
C PRO A 122 12.47 19.65 7.19
N GLU A 123 13.53 19.04 6.64
CA GLU A 123 14.82 19.70 6.45
C GLU A 123 14.84 20.61 5.20
N LEU A 124 13.98 20.34 4.24
CA LEU A 124 14.00 20.97 2.92
C LEU A 124 12.89 22.00 2.72
N VAL A 125 11.87 21.97 3.57
CA VAL A 125 10.66 22.79 3.43
C VAL A 125 10.33 23.47 4.75
N ALA A 126 9.94 24.74 4.70
CA ALA A 126 9.53 25.50 5.86
C ALA A 126 8.27 24.90 6.54
N PRO A 127 8.13 25.05 7.87
CA PRO A 127 7.05 24.40 8.65
C PRO A 127 5.63 24.70 8.14
N ASP A 128 5.38 25.91 7.66
CA ASP A 128 4.10 26.36 7.08
C ASP A 128 3.74 25.65 5.78
N ARG A 129 4.71 25.05 5.08
CA ARG A 129 4.52 24.36 3.79
C ARG A 129 4.62 22.84 3.88
N LEU A 130 4.83 22.26 5.05
CA LEU A 130 4.99 20.81 5.22
C LEU A 130 3.77 20.01 4.74
N ALA A 131 2.57 20.47 5.03
CA ALA A 131 1.35 19.81 4.59
C ALA A 131 1.25 19.77 3.05
N HIS A 132 1.56 20.89 2.39
CA HIS A 132 1.57 20.96 0.93
C HIS A 132 2.68 20.10 0.31
N ALA A 133 3.86 20.06 0.92
CA ALA A 133 4.98 19.24 0.47
C ALA A 133 4.64 17.74 0.54
N ASN A 134 4.11 17.29 1.67
CA ASN A 134 3.69 15.88 1.86
C ASN A 134 2.55 15.49 0.90
N ALA A 135 1.55 16.38 0.71
CA ALA A 135 0.49 16.15 -0.25
C ALA A 135 1.05 15.96 -1.67
N ARG A 136 2.03 16.80 -2.07
CA ARG A 136 2.64 16.72 -3.40
C ARG A 136 3.45 15.43 -3.59
N LEU A 137 4.21 14.97 -2.58
CA LEU A 137 4.90 13.68 -2.65
C LEU A 137 3.90 12.53 -2.74
N THR A 138 2.81 12.57 -1.99
CA THR A 138 1.75 11.56 -2.07
C THR A 138 1.10 11.52 -3.46
N VAL A 139 0.86 12.67 -4.08
CA VAL A 139 0.31 12.74 -5.45
C VAL A 139 1.29 12.16 -6.46
N ILE A 140 2.59 12.46 -6.33
CA ILE A 140 3.64 11.89 -7.18
C ILE A 140 3.65 10.37 -7.02
N ASP A 141 3.75 9.88 -5.80
CA ASP A 141 3.82 8.45 -5.51
C ASP A 141 2.57 7.71 -6.04
N ARG A 142 1.37 8.11 -5.60
CA ARG A 142 0.13 7.47 -6.03
C ARG A 142 -0.11 7.60 -7.54
N GLY A 143 0.20 8.77 -8.12
CA GLY A 143 0.03 9.01 -9.55
C GLY A 143 0.93 8.12 -10.41
N VAL A 144 2.20 7.99 -10.04
CA VAL A 144 3.17 7.18 -10.78
C VAL A 144 2.93 5.68 -10.55
N VAL A 145 2.93 5.23 -9.28
CA VAL A 145 2.86 3.81 -8.92
C VAL A 145 1.53 3.17 -9.35
N GLN A 146 0.41 3.86 -9.22
CA GLN A 146 -0.91 3.25 -9.42
C GLN A 146 -1.51 3.51 -10.80
N PHE A 147 -1.18 4.64 -11.46
CA PHE A 147 -1.82 5.02 -12.72
C PHE A 147 -0.95 4.82 -13.95
N ILE A 148 0.29 5.32 -13.91
CA ILE A 148 1.13 5.38 -15.10
C ILE A 148 1.83 4.05 -15.31
N VAL A 149 2.39 3.51 -14.25
CA VAL A 149 3.33 2.40 -14.35
C VAL A 149 2.67 1.04 -14.58
N PRO A 150 1.54 0.64 -13.95
CA PRO A 150 0.99 -0.70 -14.15
C PRO A 150 0.61 -1.02 -15.60
N PRO A 151 -0.09 -0.14 -16.35
CA PRO A 151 -0.32 -0.38 -17.76
C PRO A 151 0.99 -0.46 -18.57
N ALA A 152 1.94 0.45 -18.29
CA ALA A 152 3.25 0.44 -18.96
C ALA A 152 4.01 -0.86 -18.70
N THR A 153 3.96 -1.40 -17.48
CA THR A 153 4.60 -2.68 -17.13
C THR A 153 4.02 -3.84 -17.94
N GLY A 154 2.69 -3.88 -18.11
CA GLY A 154 2.04 -4.89 -18.93
C GLY A 154 2.52 -4.87 -20.38
N PHE A 155 2.66 -3.68 -20.97
CA PHE A 155 3.24 -3.50 -22.32
C PHE A 155 4.72 -3.90 -22.38
N LEU A 156 5.51 -3.50 -21.39
CA LEU A 156 6.95 -3.81 -21.33
C LEU A 156 7.19 -5.32 -21.28
N ILE A 157 6.40 -6.06 -20.52
CA ILE A 157 6.50 -7.53 -20.44
C ILE A 157 6.14 -8.16 -21.80
N ALA A 158 5.18 -7.60 -22.53
CA ALA A 158 4.83 -8.07 -23.88
C ALA A 158 5.98 -7.87 -24.89
N VAL A 159 6.81 -6.83 -24.69
CA VAL A 159 8.01 -6.59 -25.50
C VAL A 159 9.17 -7.50 -25.09
N GLY A 160 9.32 -7.74 -23.80
CA GLY A 160 10.34 -8.62 -23.24
C GLY A 160 10.21 -8.76 -21.74
N THR A 161 10.28 -9.98 -21.24
CA THR A 161 10.03 -10.32 -19.84
C THR A 161 10.94 -9.58 -18.86
N GLY A 162 12.18 -9.26 -19.26
CA GLY A 162 13.14 -8.48 -18.46
C GLY A 162 13.01 -6.96 -18.60
N ALA A 163 12.24 -6.45 -19.59
CA ALA A 163 12.18 -5.02 -19.91
C ALA A 163 11.73 -4.15 -18.72
N PRO A 164 10.73 -4.52 -17.90
CA PRO A 164 10.36 -3.74 -16.70
C PRO A 164 11.50 -3.62 -15.70
N ALA A 165 12.29 -4.68 -15.50
CA ALA A 165 13.39 -4.67 -14.54
C ALA A 165 14.56 -3.78 -15.02
N TRP A 166 14.88 -3.81 -16.31
CA TRP A 166 15.91 -2.92 -16.88
C TRP A 166 15.49 -1.45 -16.78
N LEU A 167 14.23 -1.14 -17.07
CA LEU A 167 13.71 0.22 -16.93
C LEU A 167 13.65 0.66 -15.46
N ALA A 168 13.27 -0.23 -14.56
CA ALA A 168 13.29 0.02 -13.12
C ALA A 168 14.72 0.31 -12.62
N ALA A 169 15.73 -0.42 -13.10
CA ALA A 169 17.14 -0.16 -12.80
C ALA A 169 17.57 1.23 -13.27
N ALA A 170 17.15 1.65 -14.46
CA ALA A 170 17.44 2.99 -14.96
C ALA A 170 16.82 4.09 -14.09
N PHE A 171 15.56 3.96 -13.71
CA PHE A 171 14.90 4.89 -12.80
C PHE A 171 15.53 4.90 -11.39
N ALA A 172 15.86 3.73 -10.84
CA ALA A 172 16.56 3.63 -9.56
C ALA A 172 17.95 4.30 -9.62
N LEU A 173 18.67 4.16 -10.74
CA LEU A 173 19.98 4.82 -10.95
C LEU A 173 19.81 6.35 -11.00
N VAL A 174 18.81 6.86 -11.69
CA VAL A 174 18.48 8.30 -11.68
C VAL A 174 18.18 8.76 -10.27
N ALA A 175 17.34 8.03 -9.53
CA ALA A 175 17.03 8.35 -8.13
C ALA A 175 18.29 8.34 -7.24
N LEU A 176 19.18 7.35 -7.41
CA LEU A 176 20.46 7.26 -6.69
C LEU A 176 21.36 8.46 -6.94
N VAL A 177 21.55 8.83 -8.22
CA VAL A 177 22.39 9.97 -8.61
C VAL A 177 21.83 11.28 -8.05
N LEU A 178 20.53 11.47 -8.13
CA LEU A 178 19.86 12.67 -7.60
C LEU A 178 19.89 12.70 -6.07
N ALA A 179 19.68 11.58 -5.38
CA ALA A 179 19.74 11.47 -3.93
C ALA A 179 21.11 11.85 -3.37
N ARG A 180 22.19 11.39 -4.01
CA ARG A 180 23.57 11.76 -3.65
C ARG A 180 23.88 13.25 -3.81
N ARG A 181 23.11 13.97 -4.60
CA ARG A 181 23.27 15.42 -4.85
C ARG A 181 22.43 16.29 -3.90
N ILE A 182 21.67 15.69 -2.98
CA ILE A 182 20.92 16.43 -1.95
C ILE A 182 21.85 16.66 -0.76
N PRO A 183 22.26 17.90 -0.47
CA PRO A 183 23.04 18.19 0.73
C PRO A 183 22.10 18.02 1.94
N SER A 184 22.52 17.22 2.92
CA SER A 184 21.82 17.04 4.19
C SER A 184 22.74 17.44 5.34
N GLU A 185 22.21 18.23 6.23
CA GLU A 185 22.84 18.52 7.52
C GLU A 185 22.49 17.40 8.48
N SER A 186 23.48 16.84 9.16
CA SER A 186 23.25 15.77 10.14
C SER A 186 22.44 16.30 11.31
N ILE A 187 21.21 15.90 11.45
CA ILE A 187 20.42 16.15 12.67
C ILE A 187 20.56 14.91 13.55
N VAL A 188 21.13 15.09 14.73
CA VAL A 188 21.10 14.08 15.79
C VAL A 188 19.69 14.09 16.36
N ALA A 189 18.90 13.09 16.05
CA ALA A 189 17.55 12.98 16.56
C ALA A 189 17.53 12.69 18.07
N ALA A 190 16.51 13.19 18.76
CA ALA A 190 16.25 12.90 20.16
C ALA A 190 16.05 11.38 20.35
N ARG A 191 16.59 10.85 21.45
CA ARG A 191 16.44 9.43 21.82
C ARG A 191 14.98 9.10 22.05
N THR A 192 14.32 8.49 21.09
CA THR A 192 12.98 7.91 21.22
C THR A 192 13.12 6.42 21.60
N HIS A 193 12.20 5.93 22.43
CA HIS A 193 12.09 4.51 22.75
C HIS A 193 10.93 3.91 21.93
N PRO A 194 11.18 3.36 20.72
CA PRO A 194 10.12 2.99 19.77
C PRO A 194 9.10 2.01 20.38
N LEU A 195 9.54 1.05 21.20
CA LEU A 195 8.64 0.08 21.84
C LEU A 195 7.73 0.72 22.90
N ARG A 196 8.23 1.69 23.67
CA ARG A 196 7.43 2.41 24.65
C ARG A 196 6.40 3.33 23.97
N ASP A 197 6.78 3.95 22.88
CA ASP A 197 5.89 4.79 22.08
C ASP A 197 4.79 3.96 21.41
N LEU A 198 5.14 2.78 20.88
CA LEU A 198 4.19 1.83 20.33
C LEU A 198 3.18 1.35 21.39
N SER A 199 3.66 1.00 22.60
CA SER A 199 2.78 0.54 23.70
C SER A 199 1.80 1.62 24.16
N ALA A 200 2.23 2.87 24.23
CA ALA A 200 1.36 3.99 24.62
C ALA A 200 0.26 4.23 23.55
N GLY A 201 0.63 4.20 22.25
CA GLY A 201 -0.31 4.30 21.16
C GLY A 201 -1.32 3.15 21.14
N LEU A 202 -0.85 1.91 21.35
CA LEU A 202 -1.69 0.71 21.41
C LEU A 202 -2.68 0.79 22.59
N THR A 203 -2.23 1.23 23.76
CA THR A 203 -3.09 1.38 24.94
C THR A 203 -4.23 2.36 24.67
N HIS A 204 -3.95 3.49 24.03
CA HIS A 204 -4.98 4.47 23.65
C HIS A 204 -5.96 3.90 22.63
N LEU A 205 -5.47 3.20 21.59
CA LEU A 205 -6.30 2.53 20.60
C LEU A 205 -7.27 1.51 21.21
N VAL A 206 -6.78 0.67 22.13
CA VAL A 206 -7.59 -0.38 22.78
C VAL A 206 -8.62 0.22 23.73
N ARG A 207 -8.25 1.27 24.46
CA ARG A 207 -9.13 1.95 25.44
C ARG A 207 -10.21 2.82 24.79
N THR A 208 -10.01 3.29 23.56
CA THR A 208 -11.00 4.10 22.83
C THR A 208 -11.84 3.20 21.92
N PRO A 209 -13.10 2.84 22.28
CA PRO A 209 -13.88 1.83 21.55
C PRO A 209 -14.02 2.13 20.06
N LEU A 210 -14.24 3.41 19.70
CA LEU A 210 -14.36 3.83 18.31
C LEU A 210 -13.06 3.58 17.50
N LEU A 211 -11.90 3.96 18.06
CA LEU A 211 -10.61 3.78 17.40
C LEU A 211 -10.21 2.29 17.31
N ARG A 212 -10.54 1.52 18.34
CA ARG A 212 -10.37 0.06 18.34
C ARG A 212 -11.17 -0.58 17.21
N SER A 213 -12.46 -0.22 17.10
CA SER A 213 -13.33 -0.75 16.05
C SER A 213 -12.84 -0.37 14.66
N ILE A 214 -12.42 0.87 14.42
CA ILE A 214 -11.81 1.31 13.17
C ILE A 214 -10.56 0.48 12.87
N THR A 215 -9.69 0.26 13.85
CA THR A 215 -8.44 -0.48 13.66
C THR A 215 -8.68 -1.95 13.31
N ILE A 216 -9.61 -2.61 14.00
CA ILE A 216 -9.98 -4.01 13.68
C ILE A 216 -10.52 -4.11 12.26
N ASN A 217 -11.42 -3.21 11.86
CA ASN A 217 -11.99 -3.24 10.51
C ASN A 217 -10.95 -2.94 9.43
N VAL A 218 -9.98 -2.02 9.67
CA VAL A 218 -8.87 -1.81 8.73
C VAL A 218 -7.97 -3.04 8.65
N ALA A 219 -7.71 -3.73 9.77
CA ALA A 219 -6.91 -4.95 9.77
C ALA A 219 -7.58 -6.08 8.97
N LEU A 220 -8.89 -6.29 9.16
CA LEU A 220 -9.68 -7.24 8.35
C LEU A 220 -9.68 -6.86 6.86
N GLY A 221 -9.85 -5.56 6.57
CA GLY A 221 -9.78 -5.04 5.20
C GLY A 221 -8.41 -5.24 4.56
N SER A 222 -7.32 -5.02 5.30
CA SER A 222 -5.94 -5.24 4.82
C SER A 222 -5.66 -6.71 4.55
N PHE A 223 -6.12 -7.60 5.43
CA PHE A 223 -6.06 -9.04 5.21
C PHE A 223 -6.80 -9.45 3.93
N ALA A 224 -8.06 -9.02 3.78
CA ALA A 224 -8.89 -9.31 2.61
C ALA A 224 -8.31 -8.74 1.31
N ALA A 225 -7.81 -7.51 1.35
CA ALA A 225 -7.16 -6.86 0.20
C ALA A 225 -5.89 -7.60 -0.21
N SER A 226 -5.07 -8.05 0.74
CA SER A 226 -3.86 -8.81 0.43
C SER A 226 -4.17 -10.20 -0.12
N ALA A 227 -5.19 -10.90 0.41
CA ALA A 227 -5.65 -12.17 -0.13
C ALA A 227 -6.12 -12.05 -1.59
N SER A 228 -6.90 -11.01 -1.90
CA SER A 228 -7.40 -10.77 -3.25
C SER A 228 -6.33 -10.30 -4.21
N SER A 229 -5.46 -9.36 -3.80
CA SER A 229 -4.41 -8.81 -4.66
C SER A 229 -3.36 -9.86 -5.04
N SER A 230 -3.03 -10.78 -4.13
CA SER A 230 -2.09 -11.86 -4.41
C SER A 230 -2.61 -12.84 -5.48
N MET A 231 -3.92 -13.00 -5.60
CA MET A 231 -4.57 -13.90 -6.56
C MET A 231 -5.09 -13.19 -7.82
N LEU A 232 -5.06 -11.86 -7.86
CA LEU A 232 -5.58 -11.10 -9.00
C LEU A 232 -4.87 -11.43 -10.31
N VAL A 233 -3.57 -11.68 -10.29
CA VAL A 233 -2.81 -12.06 -11.49
C VAL A 233 -3.25 -13.42 -12.03
N LEU A 234 -3.46 -14.41 -11.18
CA LEU A 234 -3.97 -15.73 -11.59
C LEU A 234 -5.43 -15.64 -12.06
N TYR A 235 -6.26 -14.84 -11.40
CA TYR A 235 -7.62 -14.57 -11.83
C TYR A 235 -7.64 -13.94 -13.23
N ALA A 236 -6.77 -12.96 -13.48
CA ALA A 236 -6.63 -12.31 -14.79
C ALA A 236 -6.19 -13.29 -15.89
N THR A 237 -5.20 -14.13 -15.61
CA THR A 237 -4.61 -15.03 -16.64
C THR A 237 -5.42 -16.31 -16.82
N GLN A 238 -5.96 -16.92 -15.77
CA GLN A 238 -6.64 -18.22 -15.83
C GLN A 238 -8.15 -18.13 -15.95
N ILE A 239 -8.79 -17.08 -15.43
CA ILE A 239 -10.25 -16.91 -15.47
C ILE A 239 -10.67 -15.93 -16.57
N LEU A 240 -10.00 -14.77 -16.66
CA LEU A 240 -10.30 -13.76 -17.67
C LEU A 240 -9.57 -14.00 -18.98
N HIS A 241 -8.57 -14.89 -19.00
CA HIS A 241 -7.71 -15.19 -20.14
C HIS A 241 -7.08 -13.95 -20.80
N VAL A 242 -6.72 -12.95 -19.96
CA VAL A 242 -6.03 -11.74 -20.41
C VAL A 242 -4.52 -11.88 -20.22
N GLY A 243 -3.76 -11.34 -21.17
CA GLY A 243 -2.30 -11.30 -21.08
C GLY A 243 -1.80 -10.19 -20.13
N SER A 244 -0.48 -9.95 -20.16
CA SER A 244 0.18 -8.95 -19.32
C SER A 244 -0.39 -7.54 -19.48
N VAL A 245 -0.74 -7.13 -20.69
CA VAL A 245 -1.39 -5.84 -20.98
C VAL A 245 -2.75 -5.75 -20.31
N GLY A 246 -3.57 -6.80 -20.43
CA GLY A 246 -4.89 -6.86 -19.79
C GLY A 246 -4.80 -6.81 -18.26
N TYR A 247 -3.83 -7.50 -17.66
CA TYR A 247 -3.57 -7.41 -16.23
C TYR A 247 -3.17 -5.97 -15.82
N GLY A 248 -2.28 -5.33 -16.57
CA GLY A 248 -1.91 -3.93 -16.34
C GLY A 248 -3.11 -2.97 -16.42
N LEU A 249 -4.05 -3.21 -17.34
CA LEU A 249 -5.30 -2.45 -17.44
C LEU A 249 -6.24 -2.70 -16.24
N LEU A 250 -6.32 -3.92 -15.72
CA LEU A 250 -7.08 -4.20 -14.50
C LEU A 250 -6.50 -3.47 -13.28
N LEU A 251 -5.17 -3.39 -13.17
CA LEU A 251 -4.51 -2.57 -12.14
C LEU A 251 -4.82 -1.08 -12.32
N ALA A 252 -4.87 -0.59 -13.57
CA ALA A 252 -5.29 0.79 -13.85
C ALA A 252 -6.75 1.04 -13.46
N CYS A 253 -7.66 0.06 -13.60
CA CYS A 253 -9.03 0.18 -13.13
C CYS A 253 -9.11 0.41 -11.61
N LEU A 254 -8.25 -0.27 -10.82
CA LEU A 254 -8.15 -0.02 -9.37
C LEU A 254 -7.78 1.45 -9.09
N ALA A 255 -6.85 2.00 -9.85
CA ALA A 255 -6.43 3.39 -9.73
C ALA A 255 -7.53 4.38 -10.14
N VAL A 256 -8.25 4.10 -11.23
CA VAL A 256 -9.39 4.93 -11.69
C VAL A 256 -10.44 5.09 -10.59
N GLY A 257 -10.77 4.01 -9.87
CA GLY A 257 -11.72 4.07 -8.75
C GLY A 257 -11.27 5.04 -7.64
N TRP A 258 -9.97 5.05 -7.31
CA TRP A 258 -9.40 6.01 -6.36
C TRP A 258 -9.57 7.45 -6.83
N VAL A 259 -9.30 7.75 -8.10
CA VAL A 259 -9.44 9.11 -8.64
C VAL A 259 -10.90 9.55 -8.67
N LEU A 260 -11.78 8.74 -9.25
CA LEU A 260 -13.19 9.10 -9.38
C LEU A 260 -13.83 9.38 -8.02
N SER A 261 -13.53 8.53 -7.02
CA SER A 261 -14.08 8.73 -5.67
C SER A 261 -13.47 9.92 -4.94
N SER A 262 -12.23 10.35 -5.27
CA SER A 262 -11.62 11.54 -4.67
C SER A 262 -12.40 12.83 -4.94
N PHE A 263 -13.09 12.93 -6.08
CA PHE A 263 -13.91 14.09 -6.42
C PHE A 263 -15.25 14.16 -5.67
N VAL A 264 -15.72 13.03 -5.16
CA VAL A 264 -17.05 12.93 -4.54
C VAL A 264 -17.02 12.65 -3.04
N VAL A 265 -15.89 12.14 -2.51
CA VAL A 265 -15.78 11.71 -1.10
C VAL A 265 -16.17 12.83 -0.12
N GLN A 266 -15.70 14.05 -0.35
CA GLN A 266 -16.02 15.17 0.53
C GLN A 266 -17.53 15.45 0.55
N ARG A 267 -18.19 15.46 -0.63
CA ARG A 267 -19.66 15.66 -0.72
C ARG A 267 -20.44 14.55 -0.03
N ILE A 268 -19.93 13.30 -0.09
CA ILE A 268 -20.54 12.17 0.61
C ILE A 268 -20.45 12.40 2.12
N VAL A 269 -19.27 12.75 2.62
CA VAL A 269 -19.04 12.98 4.07
C VAL A 269 -19.83 14.18 4.58
N ASP A 270 -19.90 15.27 3.82
CA ASP A 270 -20.66 16.48 4.21
C ASP A 270 -22.15 16.21 4.31
N ARG A 271 -22.71 15.35 3.43
CA ARG A 271 -24.13 15.03 3.42
C ARG A 271 -24.55 13.96 4.42
N LEU A 272 -23.71 12.94 4.60
CA LEU A 272 -24.07 11.75 5.39
C LEU A 272 -23.38 11.71 6.77
N GLY A 273 -22.32 12.51 6.96
CA GLY A 273 -21.45 12.41 8.13
C GLY A 273 -20.54 11.16 8.10
N TYR A 274 -19.58 11.12 9.02
CA TYR A 274 -18.57 10.04 9.09
C TYR A 274 -19.19 8.66 9.30
N SER A 275 -20.12 8.52 10.26
CA SER A 275 -20.73 7.24 10.62
C SER A 275 -21.43 6.58 9.42
N TRP A 276 -22.34 7.29 8.77
CA TRP A 276 -23.09 6.75 7.63
C TRP A 276 -22.20 6.52 6.41
N SER A 277 -21.24 7.43 6.14
CA SER A 277 -20.28 7.24 5.05
C SER A 277 -19.46 5.95 5.23
N MET A 278 -19.00 5.65 6.46
CA MET A 278 -18.27 4.42 6.75
C MET A 278 -19.13 3.17 6.64
N ARG A 279 -20.35 3.21 7.15
CA ARG A 279 -21.31 2.10 7.06
C ARG A 279 -21.65 1.75 5.62
N LEU A 280 -21.97 2.75 4.81
CA LEU A 280 -22.31 2.56 3.40
C LEU A 280 -21.08 2.10 2.60
N ALA A 281 -19.92 2.73 2.81
CA ALA A 281 -18.70 2.33 2.13
C ALA A 281 -18.33 0.86 2.42
N GLN A 282 -18.46 0.42 3.68
CA GLN A 282 -18.15 -0.94 4.06
C GLN A 282 -19.21 -1.94 3.53
N GLY A 283 -20.50 -1.60 3.61
CA GLY A 283 -21.58 -2.43 3.10
C GLY A 283 -21.51 -2.62 1.59
N LEU A 284 -21.34 -1.52 0.84
CA LEU A 284 -21.17 -1.56 -0.61
C LEU A 284 -19.84 -2.24 -1.01
N GLY A 285 -18.79 -2.03 -0.22
CA GLY A 285 -17.48 -2.69 -0.41
C GLY A 285 -17.55 -4.21 -0.32
N ALA A 286 -18.45 -4.75 0.51
CA ALA A 286 -18.66 -6.19 0.64
C ALA A 286 -19.31 -6.82 -0.61
N VAL A 287 -20.06 -6.03 -1.39
CA VAL A 287 -20.72 -6.53 -2.62
C VAL A 287 -19.71 -6.78 -3.74
N SER A 288 -18.65 -5.94 -3.85
CA SER A 288 -17.69 -6.03 -4.96
C SER A 288 -16.99 -7.40 -5.09
N PRO A 289 -16.41 -7.98 -4.02
CA PRO A 289 -15.79 -9.30 -4.15
C PRO A 289 -16.81 -10.40 -4.43
N LEU A 290 -18.05 -10.28 -3.96
CA LEU A 290 -19.10 -11.21 -4.32
C LEU A 290 -19.41 -11.15 -5.82
N LEU A 291 -19.48 -9.95 -6.41
CA LEU A 291 -19.63 -9.78 -7.85
C LEU A 291 -18.47 -10.40 -8.62
N LEU A 292 -17.21 -10.24 -8.16
CA LEU A 292 -16.04 -10.88 -8.78
C LEU A 292 -16.11 -12.43 -8.72
N ALA A 293 -16.76 -13.00 -7.70
CA ALA A 293 -16.93 -14.43 -7.58
C ALA A 293 -17.97 -15.01 -8.55
N VAL A 294 -19.09 -14.28 -8.80
CA VAL A 294 -20.27 -14.83 -9.50
C VAL A 294 -20.44 -14.34 -10.93
N LEU A 295 -19.92 -13.16 -11.28
CA LEU A 295 -20.09 -12.59 -12.62
C LEU A 295 -19.35 -13.40 -13.68
N PRO A 296 -19.85 -13.35 -14.95
CA PRO A 296 -19.15 -13.94 -16.08
C PRO A 296 -17.78 -13.28 -16.26
N PRO A 297 -16.77 -14.02 -16.78
CA PRO A 297 -15.41 -13.53 -16.93
C PRO A 297 -15.25 -12.57 -18.12
N TRP A 298 -15.99 -11.50 -18.11
CA TRP A 298 -15.92 -10.44 -19.10
C TRP A 298 -15.03 -9.28 -18.61
N PRO A 299 -13.82 -9.08 -19.18
CA PRO A 299 -12.85 -8.15 -18.65
C PRO A 299 -13.35 -6.71 -18.39
N PRO A 300 -14.15 -6.06 -19.28
CA PRO A 300 -14.67 -4.74 -19.02
C PRO A 300 -15.61 -4.67 -17.81
N LEU A 301 -16.45 -5.70 -17.59
CA LEU A 301 -17.35 -5.80 -16.46
C LEU A 301 -16.56 -5.95 -15.15
N ILE A 302 -15.57 -6.82 -15.15
CA ILE A 302 -14.67 -7.03 -14.02
C ILE A 302 -13.89 -5.74 -13.71
N GLY A 303 -13.39 -5.04 -14.74
CA GLY A 303 -12.77 -3.72 -14.57
C GLY A 303 -13.69 -2.71 -13.89
N ALA A 304 -14.96 -2.64 -14.29
CA ALA A 304 -15.95 -1.76 -13.66
C ALA A 304 -16.20 -2.13 -12.18
N VAL A 305 -16.23 -3.43 -11.84
CA VAL A 305 -16.35 -3.88 -10.44
C VAL A 305 -15.10 -3.50 -9.63
N LEU A 306 -13.90 -3.59 -10.20
CA LEU A 306 -12.66 -3.15 -9.56
C LEU A 306 -12.64 -1.64 -9.30
N VAL A 307 -13.12 -0.82 -10.26
CA VAL A 307 -13.32 0.62 -10.08
C VAL A 307 -14.27 0.90 -8.91
N PHE A 308 -15.41 0.23 -8.87
CA PHE A 308 -16.38 0.37 -7.80
C PHE A 308 -15.80 -0.04 -6.44
N MET A 309 -15.10 -1.17 -6.37
CA MET A 309 -14.45 -1.67 -5.17
C MET A 309 -13.48 -0.65 -4.57
N THR A 310 -12.58 -0.11 -5.38
CA THR A 310 -11.60 0.87 -4.89
C THR A 310 -12.22 2.23 -4.55
N SER A 311 -13.33 2.59 -5.18
CA SER A 311 -14.09 3.79 -4.84
C SER A 311 -14.65 3.72 -3.42
N THR A 312 -15.22 2.59 -3.01
CA THR A 312 -15.70 2.38 -1.64
C THR A 312 -14.56 2.37 -0.61
N VAL A 313 -13.42 1.75 -0.98
CA VAL A 313 -12.22 1.73 -0.13
C VAL A 313 -11.68 3.14 0.13
N LEU A 314 -11.69 4.05 -0.85
CA LEU A 314 -11.24 5.44 -0.61
C LEU A 314 -12.15 6.17 0.39
N VAL A 315 -13.47 6.08 0.23
CA VAL A 315 -14.41 6.71 1.18
C VAL A 315 -14.16 6.20 2.60
N TRP A 316 -14.01 4.88 2.77
CA TRP A 316 -13.62 4.28 4.05
C TRP A 316 -12.30 4.85 4.58
N ASN A 317 -11.25 4.90 3.76
CA ASN A 317 -9.92 5.35 4.18
C ASN A 317 -9.92 6.81 4.64
N VAL A 318 -10.59 7.71 3.91
CA VAL A 318 -10.70 9.13 4.28
C VAL A 318 -11.40 9.27 5.63
N CYS A 319 -12.56 8.64 5.81
CA CYS A 319 -13.32 8.70 7.06
C CYS A 319 -12.54 8.08 8.23
N SER A 320 -11.92 6.93 8.01
CA SER A 320 -11.13 6.21 9.01
C SER A 320 -9.90 7.02 9.47
N GLN A 321 -9.17 7.63 8.52
CA GLN A 321 -8.01 8.47 8.83
C GLN A 321 -8.41 9.74 9.57
N SER A 322 -9.44 10.45 9.09
CA SER A 322 -9.95 11.67 9.72
C SER A 322 -10.46 11.40 11.14
N SER A 323 -11.16 10.27 11.36
CA SER A 323 -11.64 9.89 12.69
C SER A 323 -10.48 9.64 13.65
N ARG A 324 -9.41 8.94 13.22
CA ARG A 324 -8.23 8.74 14.06
C ARG A 324 -7.55 10.05 14.43
N GLN A 325 -7.43 10.97 13.48
CA GLN A 325 -6.85 12.29 13.75
C GLN A 325 -7.71 13.12 14.70
N ARG A 326 -9.03 13.07 14.53
CA ARG A 326 -9.98 13.85 15.33
C ARG A 326 -10.07 13.39 16.79
N PHE A 327 -10.05 12.07 17.03
CA PHE A 327 -10.28 11.46 18.35
C PHE A 327 -8.99 11.05 19.06
N THR A 328 -7.83 11.48 18.57
CA THR A 328 -6.55 11.24 19.23
C THR A 328 -5.95 12.56 19.71
N PRO A 329 -5.60 12.69 21.00
CA PRO A 329 -4.90 13.86 21.51
C PRO A 329 -3.60 14.13 20.75
N ALA A 330 -3.29 15.40 20.49
CA ALA A 330 -2.12 15.80 19.69
C ALA A 330 -0.79 15.17 20.15
N PRO A 331 -0.47 15.03 21.46
CA PRO A 331 0.76 14.40 21.93
C PRO A 331 0.85 12.89 21.65
N LEU A 332 -0.29 12.23 21.43
CA LEU A 332 -0.37 10.79 21.17
C LEU A 332 -0.56 10.45 19.69
N LEU A 333 -0.85 11.44 18.84
CA LEU A 333 -1.25 11.23 17.45
C LEU A 333 -0.24 10.36 16.67
N GLY A 334 1.02 10.69 16.71
CA GLY A 334 2.07 9.93 16.02
C GLY A 334 2.14 8.47 16.51
N ARG A 335 2.06 8.26 17.82
CA ARG A 335 2.11 6.92 18.45
C ARG A 335 0.90 6.08 18.06
N VAL A 336 -0.29 6.67 18.09
CA VAL A 336 -1.55 6.01 17.70
C VAL A 336 -1.55 5.64 16.21
N LEU A 337 -1.11 6.54 15.34
CA LEU A 337 -1.04 6.26 13.89
C LEU A 337 -0.03 5.15 13.58
N THR A 338 1.13 5.13 14.25
CA THR A 338 2.14 4.06 14.08
C THR A 338 1.61 2.72 14.59
N SER A 339 1.01 2.68 15.80
CA SER A 339 0.42 1.46 16.35
C SER A 339 -0.73 0.93 15.48
N HIS A 340 -1.60 1.82 15.00
CA HIS A 340 -2.65 1.46 14.06
C HIS A 340 -2.10 0.84 12.77
N ARG A 341 -1.06 1.47 12.18
CA ARG A 341 -0.43 0.96 10.94
C ARG A 341 0.19 -0.41 11.15
N ALA A 342 0.89 -0.63 12.27
CA ALA A 342 1.49 -1.92 12.59
C ALA A 342 0.43 -3.03 12.72
N LEU A 343 -0.69 -2.77 13.40
CA LEU A 343 -1.78 -3.72 13.54
C LEU A 343 -2.53 -3.95 12.21
N ALA A 344 -2.83 -2.87 11.50
CA ALA A 344 -3.62 -2.93 10.28
C ALA A 344 -2.89 -3.65 9.14
N TRP A 345 -1.59 -3.39 8.98
CA TRP A 345 -0.79 -3.96 7.89
C TRP A 345 -0.06 -5.25 8.29
N GLY A 346 0.06 -5.53 9.59
CA GLY A 346 0.67 -6.76 10.08
C GLY A 346 -0.04 -8.04 9.63
N LEU A 347 -1.33 -7.95 9.26
CA LEU A 347 -2.09 -9.08 8.73
C LEU A 347 -1.95 -9.30 7.21
N THR A 348 -1.29 -8.39 6.48
CA THR A 348 -1.19 -8.50 5.01
C THR A 348 -0.45 -9.77 4.54
N PRO A 349 0.68 -10.20 5.12
CA PRO A 349 1.32 -11.45 4.70
C PRO A 349 0.45 -12.68 4.93
N LEU A 350 -0.31 -12.69 6.04
CA LEU A 350 -1.25 -13.78 6.34
C LEU A 350 -2.41 -13.79 5.36
N GLY A 351 -2.91 -12.60 4.96
CA GLY A 351 -3.92 -12.48 3.92
C GLY A 351 -3.47 -13.08 2.60
N ALA A 352 -2.26 -12.72 2.13
CA ALA A 352 -1.69 -13.25 0.89
C ALA A 352 -1.57 -14.78 0.94
N LEU A 353 -1.00 -15.32 2.02
CA LEU A 353 -0.86 -16.76 2.22
C LEU A 353 -2.20 -17.47 2.21
N THR A 354 -3.18 -16.95 2.95
CA THR A 354 -4.54 -17.54 3.00
C THR A 354 -5.21 -17.49 1.63
N GLY A 355 -5.04 -16.39 0.88
CA GLY A 355 -5.53 -16.29 -0.50
C GLY A 355 -4.98 -17.39 -1.39
N GLY A 356 -3.67 -17.67 -1.33
CA GLY A 356 -3.03 -18.75 -2.05
C GLY A 356 -3.53 -20.14 -1.65
N LEU A 357 -3.69 -20.39 -0.34
CA LEU A 357 -4.20 -21.67 0.18
C LEU A 357 -5.65 -21.91 -0.24
N VAL A 358 -6.51 -20.89 -0.14
CA VAL A 358 -7.92 -21.02 -0.57
C VAL A 358 -8.03 -21.23 -2.07
N ALA A 359 -7.22 -20.52 -2.87
CA ALA A 359 -7.19 -20.72 -4.32
C ALA A 359 -6.75 -22.14 -4.70
N ALA A 360 -5.76 -22.70 -4.00
CA ALA A 360 -5.22 -24.02 -4.26
C ALA A 360 -6.18 -25.15 -3.84
N HIS A 361 -6.93 -24.99 -2.74
CA HIS A 361 -7.80 -26.06 -2.22
C HIS A 361 -9.24 -25.98 -2.76
N TRP A 362 -9.72 -24.78 -3.07
CA TRP A 362 -11.07 -24.59 -3.58
C TRP A 362 -11.06 -24.09 -5.04
N SER A 363 -10.78 -22.82 -5.22
CA SER A 363 -10.68 -22.18 -6.54
C SER A 363 -10.26 -20.72 -6.42
N LEU A 364 -9.85 -20.11 -7.53
CA LEU A 364 -9.60 -18.66 -7.58
C LEU A 364 -10.86 -17.84 -7.28
N ARG A 365 -12.05 -18.31 -7.68
CA ARG A 365 -13.32 -17.67 -7.30
C ARG A 365 -13.63 -17.81 -5.82
N GLY A 366 -13.22 -18.91 -5.20
CA GLY A 366 -13.34 -19.14 -3.76
C GLY A 366 -12.63 -18.09 -2.92
N VAL A 367 -11.53 -17.52 -3.41
CA VAL A 367 -10.84 -16.39 -2.75
C VAL A 367 -11.77 -15.18 -2.67
N TRP A 368 -12.47 -14.86 -3.75
CA TRP A 368 -13.41 -13.73 -3.78
C TRP A 368 -14.62 -13.96 -2.87
N VAL A 369 -15.10 -15.20 -2.77
CA VAL A 369 -16.15 -15.57 -1.79
C VAL A 369 -15.66 -15.39 -0.36
N MET A 370 -14.46 -15.86 -0.03
CA MET A 370 -13.85 -15.65 1.28
C MET A 370 -13.71 -14.16 1.60
N VAL A 371 -13.18 -13.37 0.66
CA VAL A 371 -13.04 -11.92 0.80
C VAL A 371 -14.39 -11.24 1.00
N ALA A 372 -15.43 -11.65 0.25
CA ALA A 372 -16.79 -11.17 0.44
C ALA A 372 -17.34 -11.48 1.84
N ALA A 373 -17.12 -12.69 2.34
CA ALA A 373 -17.54 -13.09 3.69
C ALA A 373 -16.84 -12.25 4.78
N ILE A 374 -15.53 -12.02 4.65
CA ILE A 374 -14.76 -11.17 5.58
C ILE A 374 -15.27 -9.73 5.54
N GLN A 375 -15.50 -9.18 4.35
CA GLN A 375 -16.01 -7.83 4.20
C GLN A 375 -17.45 -7.68 4.69
N ALA A 376 -18.30 -8.69 4.48
CA ALA A 376 -19.67 -8.72 5.04
C ALA A 376 -19.64 -8.75 6.57
N MET A 377 -18.79 -9.60 7.17
CA MET A 377 -18.58 -9.61 8.61
C MET A 377 -18.09 -8.25 9.13
N SER A 378 -17.12 -7.65 8.44
CA SER A 378 -16.64 -6.31 8.74
C SER A 378 -17.75 -5.27 8.62
N ALA A 379 -18.62 -5.35 7.60
CA ALA A 379 -19.77 -4.45 7.45
C ALA A 379 -20.77 -4.58 8.61
N VAL A 380 -21.03 -5.80 9.08
CA VAL A 380 -21.86 -6.03 10.26
C VAL A 380 -21.23 -5.41 11.52
N LEU A 381 -19.93 -5.60 11.74
CA LEU A 381 -19.22 -5.00 12.87
C LEU A 381 -19.28 -3.46 12.80
N VAL A 382 -19.02 -2.88 11.64
CA VAL A 382 -19.11 -1.43 11.40
C VAL A 382 -20.52 -0.91 11.65
N TRP A 383 -21.54 -1.65 11.22
CA TRP A 383 -22.93 -1.25 11.41
C TRP A 383 -23.29 -1.03 12.88
N PHE A 384 -22.86 -1.91 13.76
CA PHE A 384 -23.15 -1.81 15.20
C PHE A 384 -22.14 -0.92 15.94
N GLN A 385 -20.85 -1.02 15.64
CA GLN A 385 -19.80 -0.38 16.45
C GLN A 385 -19.53 1.07 16.04
N LEU A 386 -19.77 1.46 14.78
CA LEU A 386 -19.56 2.83 14.29
C LEU A 386 -20.90 3.56 14.10
N SER A 387 -21.80 3.44 15.08
CA SER A 387 -23.09 4.11 15.08
C SER A 387 -22.95 5.63 15.24
N PRO A 388 -23.93 6.45 14.79
CA PRO A 388 -23.95 7.88 15.05
C PRO A 388 -23.83 8.20 16.54
N GLU A 389 -24.39 7.36 17.41
CA GLU A 389 -24.28 7.48 18.86
C GLU A 389 -22.87 7.22 19.37
N ALA A 390 -22.17 6.22 18.81
CA ALA A 390 -20.77 5.93 19.16
C ALA A 390 -19.85 7.13 18.83
N PHE A 391 -20.09 7.79 17.70
CA PHE A 391 -19.37 9.02 17.34
C PHE A 391 -19.68 10.16 18.32
N ARG A 392 -20.95 10.46 18.59
CA ARG A 392 -21.35 11.51 19.56
C ARG A 392 -20.76 11.27 20.95
N ARG A 393 -20.89 10.04 21.47
CA ARG A 393 -20.33 9.68 22.77
C ARG A 393 -18.81 9.88 22.83
N THR A 394 -18.10 9.57 21.73
CA THR A 394 -16.65 9.76 21.68
C THR A 394 -16.30 11.26 21.63
N GLU A 395 -17.11 12.08 20.97
CA GLU A 395 -16.98 13.55 20.95
C GLU A 395 -17.17 14.17 22.33
N GLU A 396 -18.21 13.74 23.04
CA GLU A 396 -18.49 14.19 24.42
C GLU A 396 -17.33 13.84 25.38
N LEU A 397 -16.80 12.62 25.27
CA LEU A 397 -15.64 12.19 26.08
C LEU A 397 -14.36 12.97 25.73
N ALA A 398 -14.16 13.27 24.45
CA ALA A 398 -13.01 14.07 24.04
C ALA A 398 -13.11 15.52 24.49
N ALA A 399 -14.32 16.10 24.46
CA ALA A 399 -14.58 17.46 24.95
C ALA A 399 -14.44 17.57 26.49
N ALA A 400 -14.81 16.53 27.22
CA ALA A 400 -14.67 16.49 28.70
C ALA A 400 -13.20 16.31 29.15
N ALA A 401 -12.32 15.83 28.26
CA ALA A 401 -10.90 15.60 28.55
C ALA A 401 -9.98 16.75 28.09
N ALA A 402 -10.51 17.73 27.33
CA ALA A 402 -9.82 18.93 26.86
C ALA A 402 -9.98 20.10 27.84
#